data_0812cb07dc4c3287e1b8c925eed7cffb
#
_entry.id   0812cb07dc4c3287e1b8c925eed7cffb
#
_cell.length_a   1.000
_cell.length_b   1.000
_cell.length_c   1.000
_cell.angle_alpha   90.00
_cell.angle_beta   90.00
_cell.angle_gamma   90.00
#
_symmetry.space_group_name_H-M   'P 1'
#
loop_
_entity.id
_entity.type
_entity.pdbx_description
1 polymer ?
#
loop_
_entity_poly.entity_id
_entity_poly.type
_entity_poly.pdbx_seq_one_letter_code
_entity_poly.pdbx_strand_id
1 'polypeptide(L)'
;DREHHAEDAVVPILVHGDAAVAGQGVVYEVVQMAQLDGYRTGGTIHLVVNNQVGFTTNYLDARSSTYCTDVAKATHCPVFHVNADDAEAVVTAVRIALEYRQRWHRDVFIDLLGYRKYGHNEGDEPKFTQPKLYKAIQQHYNAREIYLQQLESEGLMDRNAADAMRAEVENKLDAAMEQAKSAEKI
;
A
#
# COMPACT_ATOMS: atom_id res chain seq x y z
N ASP A 1 26.85 7.72 20.12
CA ASP A 1 26.31 9.07 20.32
C ASP A 1 25.92 9.70 18.99
N ARG A 2 25.12 8.97 18.25
CA ARG A 2 24.56 9.50 17.02
C ARG A 2 23.14 9.89 17.30
N GLU A 3 23.08 11.10 17.86
CA GLU A 3 21.95 12.00 17.83
C GLU A 3 20.62 11.42 18.31
N HIS A 4 20.23 11.85 19.46
CA HIS A 4 18.95 11.59 20.12
C HIS A 4 17.70 11.88 19.25
N HIS A 5 17.87 12.11 17.93
CA HIS A 5 16.84 12.48 16.97
C HIS A 5 16.85 11.63 15.67
N ALA A 6 17.66 10.58 15.58
CA ALA A 6 17.69 9.73 14.38
C ALA A 6 16.33 9.07 14.14
N GLU A 7 15.60 8.73 15.19
CA GLU A 7 14.24 8.19 15.12
C GLU A 7 13.22 9.17 14.52
N ASP A 8 13.44 10.47 14.66
CA ASP A 8 12.58 11.51 14.06
C ASP A 8 12.95 11.80 12.61
N ALA A 9 14.22 11.63 12.26
CA ALA A 9 14.75 11.93 10.93
C ALA A 9 14.53 10.82 9.90
N VAL A 10 14.37 9.55 10.35
CA VAL A 10 14.21 8.38 9.49
C VAL A 10 12.96 7.62 9.85
N VAL A 11 12.09 7.39 8.85
CA VAL A 11 10.85 6.62 9.01
C VAL A 11 10.96 5.32 8.22
N PRO A 12 11.03 4.17 8.89
CA PRO A 12 10.92 2.88 8.21
C PRO A 12 9.50 2.67 7.68
N ILE A 13 9.38 2.27 6.43
CA ILE A 13 8.11 1.88 5.81
C ILE A 13 8.28 0.48 5.25
N LEU A 14 7.50 -0.47 5.74
CA LEU A 14 7.46 -1.84 5.23
C LEU A 14 6.19 -2.05 4.41
N VAL A 15 6.36 -2.45 3.16
CA VAL A 15 5.24 -2.75 2.26
C VAL A 15 5.00 -4.25 2.23
N HIS A 16 3.76 -4.65 2.55
CA HIS A 16 3.35 -6.04 2.64
C HIS A 16 2.22 -6.36 1.66
N GLY A 17 2.14 -7.61 1.20
CA GLY A 17 0.91 -8.19 0.68
C GLY A 17 0.05 -8.74 1.82
N ASP A 18 -1.27 -8.77 1.65
CA ASP A 18 -2.22 -9.22 2.68
C ASP A 18 -2.05 -10.70 3.07
N ALA A 19 -1.78 -11.56 2.09
CA ALA A 19 -1.53 -12.98 2.37
C ALA A 19 -0.18 -13.20 3.06
N ALA A 20 0.84 -12.41 2.71
CA ALA A 20 2.17 -12.51 3.30
C ALA A 20 2.19 -12.00 4.74
N VAL A 21 1.60 -10.86 5.04
CA VAL A 21 1.60 -10.27 6.40
C VAL A 21 0.88 -11.17 7.40
N ALA A 22 -0.19 -11.83 6.98
CA ALA A 22 -0.96 -12.72 7.84
C ALA A 22 -0.32 -14.11 8.02
N GLY A 23 0.49 -14.58 7.06
CA GLY A 23 0.95 -15.96 6.99
C GLY A 23 2.45 -16.17 7.26
N GLN A 24 3.25 -15.13 7.37
CA GLN A 24 4.69 -15.26 7.58
C GLN A 24 5.12 -14.96 9.01
N GLY A 25 5.77 -15.91 9.67
CA GLY A 25 6.24 -15.80 11.05
C GLY A 25 7.20 -14.64 11.29
N VAL A 26 8.02 -14.28 10.28
CA VAL A 26 8.94 -13.14 10.36
C VAL A 26 8.25 -11.82 10.69
N VAL A 27 7.01 -11.61 10.24
CA VAL A 27 6.25 -10.39 10.57
C VAL A 27 5.91 -10.35 12.06
N TYR A 28 5.49 -11.47 12.64
CA TYR A 28 5.23 -11.59 14.08
C TYR A 28 6.49 -11.36 14.91
N GLU A 29 7.64 -11.87 14.46
CA GLU A 29 8.92 -11.66 15.13
C GLU A 29 9.33 -10.18 15.08
N VAL A 30 9.25 -9.53 13.93
CA VAL A 30 9.57 -8.11 13.78
C VAL A 30 8.70 -7.24 14.68
N VAL A 31 7.39 -7.48 14.71
CA VAL A 31 6.44 -6.72 15.54
C VAL A 31 6.73 -6.94 17.03
N GLN A 32 7.10 -8.17 17.44
CA GLN A 32 7.46 -8.47 18.84
C GLN A 32 8.78 -7.81 19.26
N MET A 33 9.71 -7.59 18.34
CA MET A 33 10.99 -6.93 18.62
C MET A 33 10.91 -5.39 18.61
N ALA A 34 9.86 -4.82 18.03
CA ALA A 34 9.77 -3.40 17.68
C ALA A 34 9.97 -2.42 18.84
N GLN A 35 9.67 -2.84 20.08
CA GLN A 35 9.79 -2.00 21.28
C GLN A 35 10.95 -2.42 22.21
N LEU A 36 11.77 -3.39 21.81
CA LEU A 36 12.91 -3.82 22.60
C LEU A 36 14.10 -2.86 22.40
N ASP A 37 14.80 -2.51 23.45
CA ASP A 37 15.89 -1.51 23.43
C ASP A 37 16.98 -1.78 22.38
N GLY A 38 17.29 -3.04 22.10
CA GLY A 38 18.29 -3.42 21.11
C GLY A 38 17.81 -3.45 19.66
N TYR A 39 16.49 -3.33 19.43
CA TYR A 39 15.88 -3.54 18.10
C TYR A 39 14.96 -2.40 17.64
N ARG A 40 14.54 -1.52 18.54
CA ARG A 40 13.61 -0.43 18.21
C ARG A 40 14.17 0.51 17.16
N THR A 41 13.30 0.94 16.25
CA THR A 41 13.62 1.88 15.16
C THR A 41 12.88 3.22 15.29
N GLY A 42 12.19 3.44 16.42
CA GLY A 42 11.32 4.61 16.61
C GLY A 42 9.95 4.46 15.95
N GLY A 43 9.53 3.22 15.72
CA GLY A 43 8.26 2.87 15.09
C GLY A 43 8.34 2.73 13.56
N THR A 44 7.64 1.75 13.05
CA THR A 44 7.55 1.42 11.63
C THR A 44 6.13 1.63 11.12
N ILE A 45 6.00 2.18 9.91
CA ILE A 45 4.72 2.22 9.20
C ILE A 45 4.64 0.94 8.36
N HIS A 46 3.70 0.06 8.70
CA HIS A 46 3.41 -1.14 7.93
C HIS A 46 2.28 -0.86 6.95
N LEU A 47 2.62 -0.71 5.67
CA LEU A 47 1.66 -0.51 4.60
C LEU A 47 1.30 -1.87 3.99
N VAL A 48 0.07 -2.32 4.22
CA VAL A 48 -0.43 -3.57 3.66
C VAL A 48 -1.23 -3.28 2.40
N VAL A 49 -0.68 -3.63 1.25
CA VAL A 49 -1.38 -3.57 -0.05
C VAL A 49 -2.28 -4.79 -0.14
N ASN A 50 -3.50 -4.63 0.35
CA ASN A 50 -4.47 -5.70 0.50
C ASN A 50 -5.30 -5.86 -0.78
N ASN A 51 -4.91 -6.79 -1.62
CA ASN A 51 -5.63 -7.10 -2.85
C ASN A 51 -6.67 -8.24 -2.72
N GLN A 52 -6.86 -8.74 -1.49
CA GLN A 52 -7.88 -9.73 -1.12
C GLN A 52 -7.72 -11.12 -1.78
N VAL A 53 -6.54 -11.41 -2.33
CA VAL A 53 -6.23 -12.71 -2.92
C VAL A 53 -4.76 -13.06 -2.73
N GLY A 54 -4.47 -14.28 -2.28
CA GLY A 54 -3.12 -14.81 -2.17
C GLY A 54 -2.85 -15.83 -3.27
N PHE A 55 -2.11 -15.48 -4.32
CA PHE A 55 -1.97 -16.26 -5.56
C PHE A 55 -3.35 -16.61 -6.13
N THR A 56 -3.89 -17.79 -5.82
CA THR A 56 -5.22 -18.27 -6.24
C THR A 56 -6.21 -18.40 -5.09
N THR A 57 -5.80 -18.09 -3.85
CA THR A 57 -6.61 -18.27 -2.64
C THR A 57 -7.38 -17.01 -2.30
N ASN A 58 -8.68 -17.09 -2.16
CA ASN A 58 -9.53 -16.00 -1.70
C ASN A 58 -9.21 -15.66 -0.24
N TYR A 59 -9.34 -14.40 0.14
CA TYR A 59 -9.05 -13.95 1.51
C TYR A 59 -9.89 -14.65 2.58
N LEU A 60 -11.10 -15.09 2.25
CA LEU A 60 -11.98 -15.86 3.15
C LEU A 60 -11.43 -17.24 3.50
N ASP A 61 -10.63 -17.83 2.61
CA ASP A 61 -10.02 -19.14 2.77
C ASP A 61 -8.55 -19.06 3.21
N ALA A 62 -7.98 -17.84 3.29
CA ALA A 62 -6.56 -17.63 3.49
C ALA A 62 -6.15 -17.53 4.95
N ARG A 63 -7.06 -17.18 5.85
CA ARG A 63 -6.75 -16.92 7.27
C ARG A 63 -7.98 -17.07 8.15
N SER A 64 -7.74 -17.39 9.42
CA SER A 64 -8.79 -17.47 10.44
C SER A 64 -9.16 -16.12 11.03
N SER A 65 -8.23 -15.14 11.00
CA SER A 65 -8.48 -13.79 11.49
C SER A 65 -9.35 -12.99 10.52
N THR A 66 -10.12 -12.04 11.05
CA THR A 66 -10.99 -11.17 10.23
C THR A 66 -10.16 -10.30 9.28
N TYR A 67 -9.11 -9.69 9.80
CA TYR A 67 -8.23 -8.81 9.02
C TYR A 67 -6.84 -9.42 8.85
N CYS A 68 -6.21 -9.18 7.70
CA CYS A 68 -4.83 -9.57 7.48
C CYS A 68 -3.86 -8.87 8.45
N THR A 69 -4.26 -7.71 8.96
CA THR A 69 -3.51 -6.87 9.91
C THR A 69 -3.76 -7.23 11.37
N ASP A 70 -4.46 -8.32 11.67
CA ASP A 70 -4.73 -8.72 13.08
C ASP A 70 -3.45 -9.06 13.88
N VAL A 71 -2.32 -9.27 13.21
CA VAL A 71 -0.98 -9.34 13.85
C VAL A 71 -0.68 -8.08 14.68
N ALA A 72 -1.15 -6.92 14.28
CA ALA A 72 -0.98 -5.66 15.00
C ALA A 72 -1.62 -5.66 16.40
N LYS A 73 -2.66 -6.46 16.59
CA LYS A 73 -3.35 -6.60 17.90
C LYS A 73 -2.45 -7.19 18.98
N ALA A 74 -1.47 -8.03 18.58
CA ALA A 74 -0.54 -8.65 19.54
C ALA A 74 0.31 -7.61 20.30
N THR A 75 0.57 -6.46 19.68
CA THR A 75 1.39 -5.38 20.25
C THR A 75 0.62 -4.07 20.43
N HIS A 76 -0.72 -4.13 20.31
CA HIS A 76 -1.61 -2.98 20.43
C HIS A 76 -1.28 -1.83 19.49
N CYS A 77 -0.76 -2.15 18.30
CA CYS A 77 -0.54 -1.16 17.25
C CYS A 77 -1.88 -0.71 16.64
N PRO A 78 -2.08 0.58 16.40
CA PRO A 78 -3.26 1.06 15.69
C PRO A 78 -3.25 0.55 14.25
N VAL A 79 -4.45 0.31 13.72
CA VAL A 79 -4.67 -0.11 12.33
C VAL A 79 -5.67 0.82 11.68
N PHE A 80 -5.32 1.37 10.53
CA PHE A 80 -6.23 2.12 9.66
C PHE A 80 -6.66 1.24 8.50
N HIS A 81 -7.95 0.96 8.40
CA HIS A 81 -8.54 0.32 7.22
C HIS A 81 -9.04 1.41 6.28
N VAL A 82 -8.47 1.49 5.08
CA VAL A 82 -8.80 2.53 4.11
C VAL A 82 -9.07 1.93 2.74
N ASN A 83 -10.11 2.44 2.08
CA ASN A 83 -10.41 2.05 0.70
C ASN A 83 -9.37 2.66 -0.25
N ALA A 84 -8.69 1.82 -1.02
CA ALA A 84 -7.66 2.24 -1.97
C ALA A 84 -8.20 3.11 -3.13
N ASP A 85 -9.51 3.10 -3.37
CA ASP A 85 -10.16 3.93 -4.38
C ASP A 85 -10.43 5.36 -3.89
N ASP A 86 -10.37 5.60 -2.57
CA ASP A 86 -10.55 6.91 -1.95
C ASP A 86 -9.19 7.58 -1.71
N ALA A 87 -8.73 8.36 -2.69
CA ALA A 87 -7.41 8.98 -2.64
C ALA A 87 -7.23 9.93 -1.45
N GLU A 88 -8.27 10.67 -1.06
CA GLU A 88 -8.22 11.63 0.05
C GLU A 88 -8.19 10.92 1.41
N ALA A 89 -8.99 9.86 1.56
CA ALA A 89 -8.94 9.02 2.76
C ALA A 89 -7.58 8.34 2.91
N VAL A 90 -6.96 7.88 1.83
CA VAL A 90 -5.60 7.30 1.86
C VAL A 90 -4.59 8.33 2.34
N VAL A 91 -4.58 9.54 1.78
CA VAL A 91 -3.67 10.62 2.22
C VAL A 91 -3.91 10.98 3.69
N THR A 92 -5.16 11.04 4.11
CA THR A 92 -5.52 11.32 5.51
C THR A 92 -5.04 10.23 6.46
N ALA A 93 -5.24 8.96 6.11
CA ALA A 93 -4.76 7.83 6.91
C ALA A 93 -3.23 7.82 7.03
N VAL A 94 -2.51 8.10 5.94
CA VAL A 94 -1.05 8.19 5.95
C VAL A 94 -0.56 9.33 6.85
N ARG A 95 -1.20 10.51 6.79
CA ARG A 95 -0.86 11.64 7.66
C ARG A 95 -1.04 11.29 9.14
N ILE A 96 -2.18 10.73 9.50
CA ILE A 96 -2.45 10.32 10.89
C ILE A 96 -1.46 9.25 11.35
N ALA A 97 -1.17 8.27 10.50
CA ALA A 97 -0.18 7.23 10.80
C ALA A 97 1.21 7.81 11.04
N LEU A 98 1.65 8.74 10.18
CA LEU A 98 2.94 9.42 10.34
C LEU A 98 2.98 10.26 11.62
N GLU A 99 1.95 11.05 11.90
CA GLU A 99 1.87 11.85 13.13
C GLU A 99 1.86 10.97 14.37
N TYR A 100 1.12 9.85 14.36
CA TYR A 100 1.13 8.87 15.42
C TYR A 100 2.54 8.32 15.66
N ARG A 101 3.19 7.83 14.60
CA ARG A 101 4.54 7.28 14.66
C ARG A 101 5.55 8.31 15.19
N GLN A 102 5.53 9.52 14.69
CA GLN A 102 6.45 10.58 15.11
C GLN A 102 6.24 11.02 16.57
N ARG A 103 5.00 10.96 17.05
CA ARG A 103 4.67 11.39 18.41
C ARG A 103 4.96 10.32 19.45
N TRP A 104 4.73 9.04 19.14
CA TRP A 104 4.81 7.96 20.12
C TRP A 104 5.91 6.93 19.85
N HIS A 105 6.60 7.05 18.70
CA HIS A 105 7.66 6.12 18.30
C HIS A 105 7.22 4.64 18.35
N ARG A 106 6.01 4.37 17.87
CA ARG A 106 5.40 3.05 17.83
C ARG A 106 4.98 2.69 16.42
N ASP A 107 4.90 1.39 16.18
CA ASP A 107 4.43 0.85 14.92
C ASP A 107 2.96 1.22 14.67
N VAL A 108 2.61 1.36 13.40
CA VAL A 108 1.25 1.60 12.92
C VAL A 108 1.04 0.86 11.63
N PHE A 109 -0.16 0.31 11.45
CA PHE A 109 -0.54 -0.42 10.26
C PHE A 109 -1.56 0.38 9.43
N ILE A 110 -1.38 0.34 8.11
CA ILE A 110 -2.35 0.85 7.14
C ILE A 110 -2.74 -0.32 6.26
N ASP A 111 -3.99 -0.76 6.37
CA ASP A 111 -4.61 -1.77 5.50
C ASP A 111 -5.25 -1.05 4.32
N LEU A 112 -4.53 -1.01 3.20
CA LEU A 112 -4.97 -0.40 1.96
C LEU A 112 -5.79 -1.40 1.16
N LEU A 113 -7.11 -1.36 1.34
CA LEU A 113 -8.05 -2.30 0.76
C LEU A 113 -8.29 -1.99 -0.72
N GLY A 114 -7.78 -2.84 -1.58
CA GLY A 114 -7.89 -2.73 -3.01
C GLY A 114 -8.15 -4.07 -3.70
N TYR A 115 -7.66 -4.21 -4.92
CA TYR A 115 -7.78 -5.43 -5.71
C TYR A 115 -6.56 -5.63 -6.60
N ARG A 116 -6.34 -6.86 -7.05
CA ARG A 116 -5.28 -7.19 -8.02
C ARG A 116 -5.87 -7.19 -9.43
N LYS A 117 -5.39 -6.30 -10.30
CA LYS A 117 -5.89 -6.14 -11.66
C LYS A 117 -5.47 -7.27 -12.60
N TYR A 118 -4.22 -7.73 -12.46
CA TYR A 118 -3.62 -8.76 -13.31
C TYR A 118 -3.42 -10.07 -12.54
N GLY A 119 -2.87 -11.09 -13.20
CA GLY A 119 -2.46 -12.33 -12.56
C GLY A 119 -1.35 -12.15 -11.53
N HIS A 120 -1.08 -13.20 -10.77
CA HIS A 120 0.02 -13.22 -9.80
C HIS A 120 1.39 -13.07 -10.47
N ASN A 121 1.53 -13.64 -11.66
CA ASN A 121 2.69 -13.51 -12.54
C ASN A 121 2.22 -13.61 -14.01
N GLU A 122 3.15 -13.59 -14.95
CA GLU A 122 2.86 -13.60 -16.38
C GLU A 122 2.17 -14.88 -16.87
N GLY A 123 2.34 -16.00 -16.15
CA GLY A 123 1.73 -17.28 -16.47
C GLY A 123 0.37 -17.53 -15.82
N ASP A 124 -0.06 -16.64 -14.92
CA ASP A 124 -1.32 -16.80 -14.18
C ASP A 124 -2.49 -16.09 -14.87
N GLU A 125 -3.50 -16.87 -15.27
CA GLU A 125 -4.80 -16.33 -15.71
C GLU A 125 -5.80 -16.41 -14.56
N PRO A 126 -6.01 -15.31 -13.82
CA PRO A 126 -6.78 -15.33 -12.59
C PRO A 126 -8.27 -15.60 -12.77
N LYS A 127 -8.80 -15.49 -13.98
CA LYS A 127 -10.20 -15.82 -14.30
C LYS A 127 -10.50 -17.31 -14.16
N PHE A 128 -9.47 -18.17 -14.23
CA PHE A 128 -9.65 -19.60 -14.05
C PHE A 128 -10.01 -19.95 -12.59
N THR A 129 -9.44 -19.23 -11.63
CA THR A 129 -9.67 -19.51 -10.21
C THR A 129 -10.65 -18.54 -9.57
N GLN A 130 -10.72 -17.28 -10.04
CA GLN A 130 -11.55 -16.21 -9.49
C GLN A 130 -12.46 -15.56 -10.56
N PRO A 131 -13.30 -16.30 -11.29
CA PRO A 131 -14.03 -15.76 -12.45
C PRO A 131 -15.01 -14.65 -12.09
N LYS A 132 -15.72 -14.76 -10.95
CA LYS A 132 -16.68 -13.74 -10.51
C LYS A 132 -15.98 -12.46 -10.09
N LEU A 133 -14.90 -12.57 -9.33
CA LEU A 133 -14.09 -11.42 -8.88
C LEU A 133 -13.51 -10.66 -10.07
N TYR A 134 -12.89 -11.35 -11.02
CA TYR A 134 -12.27 -10.71 -12.18
C TYR A 134 -13.29 -10.17 -13.18
N LYS A 135 -14.51 -10.70 -13.22
CA LYS A 135 -15.61 -10.07 -13.95
C LYS A 135 -15.98 -8.72 -13.35
N ALA A 136 -16.02 -8.61 -12.01
CA ALA A 136 -16.28 -7.34 -11.32
C ALA A 136 -15.13 -6.34 -11.53
N ILE A 137 -13.87 -6.79 -11.37
CA ILE A 137 -12.69 -5.97 -11.56
C ILE A 137 -12.60 -5.37 -12.96
N GLN A 138 -12.98 -6.12 -14.01
CA GLN A 138 -13.00 -5.62 -15.39
C GLN A 138 -13.96 -4.44 -15.62
N GLN A 139 -15.00 -4.35 -14.80
CA GLN A 139 -16.01 -3.29 -14.87
C GLN A 139 -15.73 -2.14 -13.89
N HIS A 140 -14.75 -2.31 -13.02
CA HIS A 140 -14.41 -1.32 -12.01
C HIS A 140 -13.42 -0.28 -12.55
N TYR A 141 -13.69 0.98 -12.33
CA TYR A 141 -12.77 2.06 -12.63
C TYR A 141 -11.57 2.01 -11.67
N ASN A 142 -10.39 2.38 -12.16
CA ASN A 142 -9.22 2.51 -11.28
C ASN A 142 -9.34 3.76 -10.38
N ALA A 143 -8.57 3.79 -9.30
CA ALA A 143 -8.60 4.88 -8.31
C ALA A 143 -8.41 6.27 -8.92
N ARG A 144 -7.53 6.41 -9.94
CA ARG A 144 -7.33 7.69 -10.64
C ARG A 144 -8.61 8.17 -11.32
N GLU A 145 -9.31 7.27 -12.01
CA GLU A 145 -10.53 7.62 -12.73
C GLU A 145 -11.68 7.95 -11.77
N ILE A 146 -11.79 7.20 -10.67
CA ILE A 146 -12.76 7.45 -9.61
C ILE A 146 -12.53 8.84 -9.00
N TYR A 147 -11.29 9.15 -8.65
CA TYR A 147 -10.95 10.44 -8.07
C TYR A 147 -11.14 11.61 -9.05
N LEU A 148 -10.80 11.40 -10.33
CA LEU A 148 -11.03 12.42 -11.34
C LEU A 148 -12.54 12.73 -11.50
N GLN A 149 -13.40 11.70 -11.54
CA GLN A 149 -14.85 11.88 -11.60
C GLN A 149 -15.37 12.67 -10.38
N GLN A 150 -14.82 12.41 -9.19
CA GLN A 150 -15.14 13.18 -8.00
C GLN A 150 -14.75 14.65 -8.19
N LEU A 151 -13.51 14.95 -8.58
CA LEU A 151 -13.02 16.31 -8.79
C LEU A 151 -13.79 17.05 -9.89
N GLU A 152 -14.19 16.37 -10.97
CA GLU A 152 -15.05 16.91 -12.02
C GLU A 152 -16.42 17.28 -11.46
N SER A 153 -17.02 16.42 -10.63
CA SER A 153 -18.32 16.66 -10.02
C SER A 153 -18.32 17.83 -9.03
N GLU A 154 -17.19 18.06 -8.37
CA GLU A 154 -16.97 19.17 -7.44
C GLU A 154 -16.52 20.47 -8.13
N GLY A 155 -16.26 20.42 -9.44
CA GLY A 155 -15.79 21.56 -10.22
C GLY A 155 -14.35 21.98 -9.92
N LEU A 156 -13.55 21.10 -9.34
CA LEU A 156 -12.17 21.36 -8.93
C LEU A 156 -11.16 21.05 -10.04
N MET A 157 -11.50 20.18 -10.99
CA MET A 157 -10.65 19.81 -12.11
C MET A 157 -11.53 19.44 -13.32
N ASP A 158 -11.04 19.71 -14.52
CA ASP A 158 -11.63 19.21 -15.76
C ASP A 158 -10.77 18.11 -16.40
N ARG A 159 -11.37 17.37 -17.32
CA ARG A 159 -10.72 16.27 -18.04
C ARG A 159 -9.45 16.70 -18.79
N ASN A 160 -9.46 17.88 -19.39
CA ASN A 160 -8.33 18.38 -20.18
C ASN A 160 -7.12 18.66 -19.29
N ALA A 161 -7.35 19.26 -18.10
CA ALA A 161 -6.31 19.50 -17.12
C ALA A 161 -5.70 18.17 -16.61
N ALA A 162 -6.54 17.18 -16.31
CA ALA A 162 -6.08 15.85 -15.88
C ALA A 162 -5.28 15.12 -16.95
N ASP A 163 -5.70 15.23 -18.23
CA ASP A 163 -4.98 14.61 -19.35
C ASP A 163 -3.66 15.33 -19.64
N ALA A 164 -3.58 16.65 -19.47
CA ALA A 164 -2.34 17.40 -19.54
C ALA A 164 -1.34 16.97 -18.47
N MET A 165 -1.77 16.81 -17.21
CA MET A 165 -0.94 16.28 -16.12
C MET A 165 -0.43 14.87 -16.41
N ARG A 166 -1.28 14.02 -16.97
CA ARG A 166 -0.89 12.68 -17.39
C ARG A 166 0.19 12.70 -18.46
N ALA A 167 -0.01 13.50 -19.51
CA ALA A 167 0.95 13.64 -20.60
C ALA A 167 2.30 14.17 -20.11
N GLU A 168 2.32 15.09 -19.14
CA GLU A 168 3.56 15.56 -18.52
C GLU A 168 4.35 14.42 -17.84
N VAL A 169 3.66 13.56 -17.10
CA VAL A 169 4.30 12.40 -16.43
C VAL A 169 4.80 11.40 -17.47
N GLU A 170 4.00 11.06 -18.46
CA GLU A 170 4.38 10.15 -19.55
C GLU A 170 5.63 10.66 -20.28
N ASN A 171 5.67 11.94 -20.65
CA ASN A 171 6.83 12.56 -21.29
C ASN A 171 8.11 12.50 -20.42
N LYS A 172 7.98 12.69 -19.09
CA LYS A 172 9.11 12.55 -18.16
C LYS A 172 9.63 11.12 -18.09
N LEU A 173 8.75 10.13 -18.09
CA LEU A 173 9.12 8.72 -18.08
C LEU A 173 9.78 8.31 -19.39
N ASP A 174 9.26 8.76 -20.54
CA ASP A 174 9.83 8.49 -21.85
C ASP A 174 11.23 9.11 -21.98
N ALA A 175 11.41 10.36 -21.55
CA ALA A 175 12.71 11.01 -21.54
C ALA A 175 13.73 10.26 -20.65
N ALA A 176 13.31 9.82 -19.46
CA ALA A 176 14.16 9.03 -18.58
C ALA A 176 14.51 7.67 -19.18
N MET A 177 13.58 7.03 -19.87
CA MET A 177 13.82 5.77 -20.58
C MET A 177 14.85 5.94 -21.71
N GLU A 178 14.73 6.98 -22.51
CA GLU A 178 15.70 7.25 -23.58
C GLU A 178 17.09 7.59 -23.02
N GLN A 179 17.14 8.34 -21.91
CA GLN A 179 18.41 8.60 -21.23
C GLN A 179 19.04 7.30 -20.70
N ALA A 180 18.25 6.41 -20.11
CA ALA A 180 18.75 5.11 -19.62
C ALA A 180 19.25 4.21 -20.75
N LYS A 181 18.58 4.20 -21.92
CA LYS A 181 19.04 3.44 -23.10
C LYS A 181 20.33 3.97 -23.70
N SER A 182 20.56 5.29 -23.63
CA SER A 182 21.76 5.96 -24.16
C SER A 182 22.93 5.96 -23.20
N ALA A 183 22.71 5.62 -21.90
CA ALA A 183 23.78 5.54 -20.92
C ALA A 183 24.73 4.38 -21.24
N GLU A 184 26.05 4.63 -21.19
CA GLU A 184 27.04 3.56 -21.26
C GLU A 184 26.82 2.57 -20.09
N LYS A 185 26.83 1.29 -20.42
CA LYS A 185 26.78 0.24 -19.39
C LYS A 185 28.06 0.31 -18.56
N ILE A 186 27.91 0.56 -17.26
CA ILE A 186 28.97 0.49 -16.27
C ILE A 186 29.42 -0.97 -16.09
#